data_7cd62875eb731fe51b57846deb3cbccf
#
_entry.id   7cd62875eb731fe51b57846deb3cbccf
#
_cell.length_a   1.000
_cell.length_b   1.000
_cell.length_c   1.000
_cell.angle_alpha   90.00
_cell.angle_beta   90.00
_cell.angle_gamma   90.00
#
_symmetry.space_group_name_H-M   'P 1'
#
loop_
_entity.id
_entity.type
_entity.pdbx_description
1 polymer ?
#
loop_
_entity_poly.entity_id
_entity_poly.type
_entity_poly.pdbx_seq_one_letter_code
_entity_poly.pdbx_strand_id
1 'polypeptide(L)'
;MPSLSKEAALVHEALVARGLETPLRPPVHEMDNETRKSLIAGHMTEIMQLLNLDLADDSLMETPHRIAKMYVDEIFSGLDYANFPKITLIENKMKVDEMVTVRDITLTSTCEHHFVTIDGKATVAYIPKDSVIGLSKINRIVPVSYTHLTLPTN
;
A
#
# COMPACT_ATOMS: atom_id res chain seq x y z
N MET A 1 3.27 11.07 16.65
CA MET A 1 2.72 10.11 15.66
C MET A 1 1.33 9.70 16.13
N PRO A 2 0.33 9.63 15.27
CA PRO A 2 -0.95 9.03 15.65
C PRO A 2 -0.68 7.58 16.09
N SER A 3 -1.33 7.14 17.16
CA SER A 3 -1.19 5.76 17.63
C SER A 3 -1.77 4.82 16.58
N LEU A 4 -0.96 3.86 16.10
CA LEU A 4 -1.41 2.83 15.19
C LEU A 4 -2.58 2.04 15.81
N SER A 5 -3.48 1.55 14.97
CA SER A 5 -4.45 0.56 15.42
C SER A 5 -3.72 -0.70 15.89
N LYS A 6 -4.35 -1.48 16.78
CA LYS A 6 -3.77 -2.71 17.30
C LYS A 6 -3.42 -3.69 16.17
N GLU A 7 -4.26 -3.74 15.17
CA GLU A 7 -4.09 -4.61 14.00
C GLU A 7 -2.94 -4.12 13.12
N ALA A 8 -2.83 -2.81 12.88
CA ALA A 8 -1.73 -2.22 12.12
C ALA A 8 -0.38 -2.48 12.82
N ALA A 9 -0.32 -2.34 14.13
CA ALA A 9 0.87 -2.63 14.92
C ALA A 9 1.29 -4.10 14.79
N LEU A 10 0.35 -5.04 14.91
CA LEU A 10 0.63 -6.48 14.76
C LEU A 10 1.18 -6.84 13.38
N VAL A 11 0.61 -6.25 12.31
CA VAL A 11 1.08 -6.48 10.95
C VAL A 11 2.48 -5.89 10.76
N HIS A 12 2.71 -4.67 11.21
CA HIS A 12 4.02 -4.03 11.17
C HIS A 12 5.09 -4.89 11.87
N GLU A 13 4.86 -5.28 13.12
CA GLU A 13 5.78 -6.13 13.88
C GLU A 13 6.05 -7.45 13.16
N ALA A 14 5.01 -8.08 12.58
CA ALA A 14 5.17 -9.34 11.86
C ALA A 14 5.99 -9.20 10.57
N LEU A 15 5.87 -8.09 9.85
CA LEU A 15 6.64 -7.81 8.64
C LEU A 15 8.10 -7.49 8.98
N VAL A 16 8.32 -6.64 9.97
CA VAL A 16 9.68 -6.30 10.46
C VAL A 16 10.41 -7.55 10.94
N ALA A 17 9.76 -8.40 11.75
CA ALA A 17 10.36 -9.62 12.28
C ALA A 17 10.76 -10.62 11.18
N ARG A 18 10.15 -10.53 10.00
CA ARG A 18 10.47 -11.40 8.85
C ARG A 18 11.38 -10.74 7.81
N GLY A 19 11.73 -9.48 8.00
CA GLY A 19 12.51 -8.71 7.02
C GLY A 19 11.78 -8.51 5.69
N LEU A 20 10.45 -8.44 5.72
CA LEU A 20 9.59 -8.30 4.54
C LEU A 20 9.06 -6.87 4.37
N GLU A 21 9.40 -5.97 5.28
CA GLU A 21 8.99 -4.58 5.20
C GLU A 21 9.85 -3.82 4.18
N THR A 22 9.22 -2.98 3.38
CA THR A 22 9.94 -2.01 2.56
C THR A 22 10.80 -1.12 3.45
N PRO A 23 12.13 -1.01 3.21
CA PRO A 23 13.02 -0.29 4.11
C PRO A 23 12.71 1.21 4.11
N LEU A 24 12.16 1.69 5.21
CA LEU A 24 11.91 3.11 5.43
C LEU A 24 12.99 3.70 6.34
N ARG A 25 13.55 4.84 5.95
CA ARG A 25 14.39 5.61 6.86
C ARG A 25 13.52 6.43 7.82
N PRO A 26 13.96 6.66 9.07
CA PRO A 26 13.30 7.61 9.92
C PRO A 26 13.20 8.99 9.22
N PRO A 27 12.07 9.70 9.32
CA PRO A 27 11.93 11.00 8.72
C PRO A 27 12.95 11.96 9.35
N VAL A 28 13.76 12.60 8.52
CA VAL A 28 14.71 13.63 8.97
C VAL A 28 13.96 14.87 9.45
N HIS A 29 12.81 15.14 8.81
CA HIS A 29 11.86 16.17 9.19
C HIS A 29 10.44 15.62 8.99
N GLU A 30 9.52 15.98 9.89
CA GLU A 30 8.10 15.75 9.66
C GLU A 30 7.67 16.61 8.47
N MET A 31 7.21 15.96 7.41
CA MET A 31 6.75 16.60 6.18
C MET A 31 5.29 16.21 5.96
N ASP A 32 4.44 17.20 5.84
CA ASP A 32 3.03 16.97 5.49
C ASP A 32 2.90 16.53 4.03
N ASN A 33 1.77 15.91 3.70
CA ASN A 33 1.55 15.34 2.38
C ASN A 33 1.46 16.40 1.26
N GLU A 34 1.02 17.60 1.54
CA GLU A 34 0.94 18.66 0.53
C GLU A 34 2.33 19.18 0.15
N THR A 35 3.18 19.41 1.15
CA THR A 35 4.60 19.73 0.92
C THR A 35 5.30 18.62 0.15
N ARG A 36 5.05 17.36 0.52
CA ARG A 36 5.62 16.20 -0.19
C ARG A 36 5.19 16.14 -1.66
N LYS A 37 3.90 16.33 -1.94
CA LYS A 37 3.36 16.39 -3.31
C LYS A 37 3.99 17.52 -4.11
N SER A 38 4.12 18.70 -3.52
CA SER A 38 4.72 19.86 -4.18
C SER A 38 6.18 19.60 -4.59
N LEU A 39 6.97 19.00 -3.70
CA LEU A 39 8.36 18.66 -3.99
C LEU A 39 8.46 17.57 -5.06
N ILE A 40 7.65 16.52 -4.98
CA ILE A 40 7.61 15.46 -6.00
C ILE A 40 7.19 16.04 -7.35
N ALA A 41 6.20 16.92 -7.41
CA ALA A 41 5.76 17.56 -8.63
C ALA A 41 6.90 18.39 -9.27
N GLY A 42 7.68 19.12 -8.46
CA GLY A 42 8.87 19.83 -8.93
C GLY A 42 9.87 18.90 -9.61
N HIS A 43 10.25 17.81 -8.95
CA HIS A 43 11.16 16.81 -9.53
C HIS A 43 10.57 16.11 -10.77
N MET A 44 9.27 15.87 -10.80
CA MET A 44 8.61 15.33 -12.00
C MET A 44 8.65 16.30 -13.16
N THR A 45 8.50 17.60 -12.91
CA THR A 45 8.68 18.64 -13.92
C THR A 45 10.08 18.56 -14.54
N GLU A 46 11.12 18.46 -13.72
CA GLU A 46 12.51 18.33 -14.18
C GLU A 46 12.70 17.06 -15.02
N ILE A 47 12.18 15.91 -14.57
CA ILE A 47 12.25 14.65 -15.31
C ILE A 47 11.57 14.78 -16.67
N MET A 48 10.37 15.36 -16.74
CA MET A 48 9.63 15.52 -17.98
C MET A 48 10.35 16.45 -18.96
N GLN A 49 11.00 17.50 -18.47
CA GLN A 49 11.83 18.39 -19.28
C GLN A 49 13.05 17.65 -19.86
N LEU A 50 13.71 16.82 -19.06
CA LEU A 50 14.84 15.99 -19.54
C LEU A 50 14.42 14.97 -20.60
N LEU A 51 13.15 14.55 -20.60
CA LEU A 51 12.54 13.70 -21.62
C LEU A 51 12.07 14.49 -22.85
N ASN A 52 12.33 15.80 -22.92
CA ASN A 52 11.91 16.72 -23.97
C ASN A 52 10.38 16.80 -24.16
N LEU A 53 9.61 16.62 -23.07
CA LEU A 53 8.17 16.80 -23.10
C LEU A 53 7.79 18.27 -22.96
N ASP A 54 6.86 18.73 -23.78
CA ASP A 54 6.39 20.11 -23.74
C ASP A 54 5.32 20.31 -22.66
N LEU A 55 5.72 20.87 -21.54
CA LEU A 55 4.84 21.18 -20.42
C LEU A 55 3.98 22.44 -20.64
N ALA A 56 4.14 23.14 -21.75
CA ALA A 56 3.22 24.22 -22.14
C ALA A 56 1.96 23.67 -22.83
N ASP A 57 2.00 22.41 -23.27
CA ASP A 57 0.82 21.72 -23.82
C ASP A 57 -0.21 21.47 -22.71
N ASP A 58 -1.47 21.78 -22.98
CA ASP A 58 -2.58 21.68 -22.01
C ASP A 58 -2.84 20.26 -21.52
N SER A 59 -2.49 19.25 -22.30
CA SER A 59 -2.59 17.83 -21.91
C SER A 59 -1.52 17.41 -20.90
N LEU A 60 -0.36 18.07 -20.86
CA LEU A 60 0.78 17.72 -20.03
C LEU A 60 1.03 18.68 -18.86
N MET A 61 0.52 19.89 -18.93
CA MET A 61 0.77 20.96 -17.96
C MET A 61 0.53 20.51 -16.50
N GLU A 62 -0.55 19.77 -16.24
CA GLU A 62 -0.88 19.29 -14.90
C GLU A 62 -0.29 17.90 -14.56
N THR A 63 0.42 17.26 -15.47
CA THR A 63 0.94 15.91 -15.29
C THR A 63 1.88 15.77 -14.10
N PRO A 64 2.83 16.70 -13.82
CA PRO A 64 3.67 16.61 -12.63
C PRO A 64 2.87 16.52 -11.32
N HIS A 65 1.82 17.33 -11.18
CA HIS A 65 0.95 17.34 -10.01
C HIS A 65 0.10 16.07 -9.92
N ARG A 66 -0.40 15.58 -11.05
CA ARG A 66 -1.16 14.32 -11.11
C ARG A 66 -0.31 13.13 -10.68
N ILE A 67 0.94 13.05 -11.15
CA ILE A 67 1.89 12.00 -10.76
C ILE A 67 2.21 12.10 -9.25
N ALA A 68 2.49 13.29 -8.76
CA ALA A 68 2.79 13.50 -7.34
C ALA A 68 1.63 13.07 -6.44
N LYS A 69 0.40 13.45 -6.81
CA LYS A 69 -0.80 13.04 -6.09
C LYS A 69 -0.98 11.51 -6.12
N MET A 70 -0.87 10.89 -7.28
CA MET A 70 -0.97 9.44 -7.44
C MET A 70 0.06 8.72 -6.58
N TYR A 71 1.31 9.18 -6.53
CA TYR A 71 2.36 8.55 -5.72
C TYR A 71 2.06 8.65 -4.23
N VAL A 72 1.71 9.84 -3.73
CA VAL A 72 1.53 10.05 -2.29
C VAL A 72 0.20 9.46 -1.79
N ASP A 73 -0.90 9.70 -2.51
CA ASP A 73 -2.25 9.38 -2.03
C ASP A 73 -2.70 7.94 -2.39
N GLU A 74 -2.11 7.34 -3.43
CA GLU A 74 -2.54 6.05 -3.95
C GLU A 74 -1.43 4.99 -3.86
N ILE A 75 -0.37 5.12 -4.67
CA ILE A 75 0.65 4.08 -4.84
C ILE A 75 1.41 3.78 -3.55
N PHE A 76 1.91 4.81 -2.87
CA PHE A 76 2.72 4.67 -1.65
C PHE A 76 1.95 4.96 -0.36
N SER A 77 0.63 5.14 -0.45
CA SER A 77 -0.23 5.37 0.73
C SER A 77 -0.16 4.22 1.74
N GLY A 78 0.09 3.01 1.28
CA GLY A 78 0.23 1.84 2.11
C GLY A 78 1.50 1.83 2.98
N LEU A 79 2.52 2.63 2.66
CA LEU A 79 3.72 2.78 3.50
C LEU A 79 3.42 3.47 4.83
N ASP A 80 2.29 4.16 4.94
CA ASP A 80 1.79 4.70 6.20
C ASP A 80 0.81 3.70 6.83
N TYR A 81 1.24 3.04 7.89
CA TYR A 81 0.41 2.07 8.64
C TYR A 81 -0.84 2.70 9.28
N ALA A 82 -0.92 4.03 9.37
CA ALA A 82 -2.15 4.71 9.78
C ALA A 82 -3.29 4.49 8.77
N ASN A 83 -2.98 4.22 7.51
CA ASN A 83 -3.92 3.89 6.46
C ASN A 83 -4.36 2.42 6.47
N PHE A 84 -3.81 1.61 7.38
CA PHE A 84 -4.15 0.18 7.45
C PHE A 84 -5.65 -0.01 7.74
N PRO A 85 -6.36 -0.83 6.95
CA PRO A 85 -7.81 -0.98 7.08
C PRO A 85 -8.18 -1.61 8.41
N LYS A 86 -9.22 -1.07 9.06
CA LYS A 86 -9.76 -1.63 10.28
C LYS A 86 -10.28 -3.06 10.02
N ILE A 87 -9.73 -4.01 10.74
CA ILE A 87 -10.16 -5.41 10.71
C ILE A 87 -11.38 -5.57 11.63
N THR A 88 -12.38 -6.27 11.14
CA THR A 88 -13.53 -6.69 11.96
C THR A 88 -13.53 -8.20 12.05
N LEU A 89 -13.39 -8.70 13.26
CA LEU A 89 -13.55 -10.11 13.59
C LEU A 89 -14.97 -10.32 14.10
N ILE A 90 -15.59 -11.42 13.71
CA ILE A 90 -16.92 -11.86 14.14
C ILE A 90 -16.73 -13.16 14.90
N GLU A 91 -17.42 -13.32 16.02
CA GLU A 91 -17.42 -14.57 16.78
C GLU A 91 -17.85 -15.75 15.90
N ASN A 92 -17.09 -16.84 15.95
CA ASN A 92 -17.40 -18.07 15.19
C ASN A 92 -18.53 -18.88 15.84
N LYS A 93 -19.75 -18.30 15.89
CA LYS A 93 -20.92 -18.93 16.50
C LYS A 93 -21.32 -20.23 15.83
N MET A 94 -21.05 -20.36 14.54
CA MET A 94 -21.37 -21.55 13.75
C MET A 94 -20.34 -22.66 13.93
N LYS A 95 -19.26 -22.41 14.69
CA LYS A 95 -18.16 -23.35 14.91
C LYS A 95 -17.59 -23.91 13.60
N VAL A 96 -17.44 -23.04 12.61
CA VAL A 96 -16.78 -23.40 11.35
C VAL A 96 -15.33 -23.75 11.68
N ASP A 97 -14.93 -24.97 11.35
CA ASP A 97 -13.58 -25.52 11.54
C ASP A 97 -12.93 -25.96 10.23
N GLU A 98 -13.66 -25.81 9.13
CA GLU A 98 -13.15 -26.04 7.78
C GLU A 98 -12.37 -24.85 7.25
N MET A 99 -11.53 -25.11 6.23
CA MET A 99 -10.73 -24.08 5.58
C MET A 99 -11.61 -23.12 4.77
N VAL A 100 -11.61 -21.87 5.17
CA VAL A 100 -12.22 -20.75 4.40
C VAL A 100 -11.20 -20.26 3.37
N THR A 101 -11.59 -20.25 2.10
CA THR A 101 -10.73 -19.80 1.01
C THR A 101 -11.38 -18.63 0.25
N VAL A 102 -10.66 -17.54 0.09
CA VAL A 102 -11.03 -16.41 -0.75
C VAL A 102 -10.05 -16.35 -1.92
N ARG A 103 -10.56 -16.50 -3.13
CA ARG A 103 -9.76 -16.59 -4.37
C ARG A 103 -9.92 -15.35 -5.24
N ASP A 104 -9.00 -15.21 -6.18
CA ASP A 104 -9.05 -14.20 -7.24
C ASP A 104 -9.13 -12.76 -6.71
N ILE A 105 -8.53 -12.49 -5.55
CA ILE A 105 -8.42 -11.15 -5.03
C ILE A 105 -7.47 -10.39 -5.94
N THR A 106 -8.01 -9.44 -6.70
CA THR A 106 -7.18 -8.57 -7.53
C THR A 106 -6.29 -7.72 -6.64
N LEU A 107 -5.01 -7.69 -6.94
CA LEU A 107 -4.04 -6.85 -6.27
C LEU A 107 -3.21 -6.11 -7.31
N THR A 108 -2.89 -4.88 -6.97
CA THR A 108 -1.95 -4.05 -7.70
C THR A 108 -0.90 -3.59 -6.71
N SER A 109 0.34 -3.78 -7.04
CA SER A 109 1.48 -3.35 -6.25
C SER A 109 2.44 -2.55 -7.13
N THR A 110 3.40 -1.89 -6.52
CA THR A 110 4.44 -1.16 -7.25
C THR A 110 5.80 -1.73 -6.90
N CYS A 111 6.55 -2.11 -7.91
CA CYS A 111 7.91 -2.57 -7.75
C CYS A 111 8.77 -1.46 -7.13
N GLU A 112 9.36 -1.70 -5.97
CA GLU A 112 10.20 -0.71 -5.29
C GLU A 112 11.48 -0.36 -6.05
N HIS A 113 11.95 -1.25 -6.95
CA HIS A 113 13.18 -1.06 -7.71
C HIS A 113 12.99 -0.16 -8.94
N HIS A 114 11.86 -0.26 -9.62
CA HIS A 114 11.61 0.42 -10.90
C HIS A 114 10.41 1.37 -10.85
N PHE A 115 9.65 1.37 -9.78
CA PHE A 115 8.39 2.11 -9.60
C PHE A 115 7.34 1.80 -10.68
N VAL A 116 7.41 0.58 -11.25
CA VAL A 116 6.40 0.08 -12.20
C VAL A 116 5.35 -0.74 -11.47
N THR A 117 4.14 -0.64 -11.99
CA THR A 117 2.99 -1.40 -11.50
C THR A 117 3.16 -2.89 -11.78
N ILE A 118 2.82 -3.70 -10.78
CA ILE A 118 2.72 -5.15 -10.85
C ILE A 118 1.29 -5.53 -10.53
N ASP A 119 0.61 -6.14 -11.48
CA ASP A 119 -0.74 -6.66 -11.29
C ASP A 119 -0.71 -8.16 -11.04
N GLY A 120 -1.60 -8.61 -10.17
CA GLY A 120 -1.68 -10.01 -9.81
C GLY A 120 -3.00 -10.40 -9.19
N LYS A 121 -3.07 -11.67 -8.80
CA LYS A 121 -4.19 -12.24 -8.03
C LYS A 121 -3.66 -12.97 -6.82
N ALA A 122 -4.31 -12.77 -5.70
CA ALA A 122 -4.02 -13.49 -4.46
C ALA A 122 -5.14 -14.47 -4.12
N THR A 123 -4.74 -15.54 -3.45
CA THR A 123 -5.66 -16.45 -2.76
C THR A 123 -5.27 -16.49 -1.29
N VAL A 124 -6.24 -16.22 -0.43
CA VAL A 124 -6.09 -16.30 1.03
C VAL A 124 -6.90 -17.49 1.54
N ALA A 125 -6.25 -18.32 2.33
CA ALA A 125 -6.93 -19.43 3.00
C ALA A 125 -6.57 -19.46 4.50
N TYR A 126 -7.56 -19.73 5.35
CA TYR A 126 -7.35 -19.87 6.79
C TYR A 126 -8.38 -20.82 7.41
N ILE A 127 -8.04 -21.40 8.54
CA ILE A 127 -8.95 -22.18 9.34
C ILE A 127 -9.40 -21.31 10.52
N PRO A 128 -10.71 -21.00 10.63
CA PRO A 128 -11.22 -20.22 11.76
C PRO A 128 -11.05 -20.99 13.08
N LYS A 129 -10.83 -20.23 14.16
CA LYS A 129 -10.94 -20.74 15.54
C LYS A 129 -12.13 -20.06 16.21
N ASP A 130 -11.88 -19.23 17.19
CA ASP A 130 -12.94 -18.54 17.95
C ASP A 130 -13.57 -17.37 17.17
N SER A 131 -12.93 -16.96 16.09
CA SER A 131 -13.37 -15.82 15.28
C SER A 131 -13.19 -16.07 13.78
N VAL A 132 -14.05 -15.44 12.99
CA VAL A 132 -13.96 -15.36 11.53
C VAL A 132 -13.73 -13.91 11.09
N ILE A 133 -12.96 -13.75 10.03
CA ILE A 133 -12.75 -12.43 9.43
C ILE A 133 -13.82 -12.17 8.36
N GLY A 134 -14.37 -10.97 8.34
CA GLY A 134 -15.31 -10.58 7.29
C GLY A 134 -14.64 -10.61 5.91
N LEU A 135 -15.28 -11.27 4.92
CA LEU A 135 -14.74 -11.44 3.57
C LEU A 135 -14.33 -10.11 2.91
N SER A 136 -15.17 -9.07 3.08
CA SER A 136 -14.86 -7.72 2.58
C SER A 136 -13.60 -7.10 3.21
N LYS A 137 -13.15 -7.60 4.37
CA LYS A 137 -11.94 -7.12 5.03
C LYS A 137 -10.69 -7.76 4.42
N ILE A 138 -10.77 -9.04 4.06
CA ILE A 138 -9.68 -9.73 3.35
C ILE A 138 -9.36 -9.00 2.05
N ASN A 139 -10.39 -8.64 1.26
CA ASN A 139 -10.22 -7.90 0.01
C ASN A 139 -9.62 -6.49 0.17
N ARG A 140 -9.67 -5.91 1.37
CA ARG A 140 -9.05 -4.60 1.65
C ARG A 140 -7.66 -4.72 2.23
N ILE A 141 -7.40 -5.77 3.02
CA ILE A 141 -6.10 -5.99 3.67
C ILE A 141 -5.05 -6.41 2.64
N VAL A 142 -5.41 -7.32 1.73
CA VAL A 142 -4.48 -7.89 0.77
C VAL A 142 -3.79 -6.80 -0.08
N PRO A 143 -4.50 -5.86 -0.75
CA PRO A 143 -3.85 -4.80 -1.53
C PRO A 143 -2.93 -3.91 -0.68
N VAL A 144 -3.37 -3.51 0.52
CA VAL A 144 -2.57 -2.67 1.42
C VAL A 144 -1.32 -3.40 1.90
N SER A 145 -1.44 -4.68 2.26
CA SER A 145 -0.29 -5.49 2.69
C SER A 145 0.77 -5.62 1.59
N TYR A 146 0.37 -5.63 0.32
CA TYR A 146 1.30 -5.72 -0.81
C TYR A 146 2.10 -4.44 -1.08
N THR A 147 1.65 -3.30 -0.61
CA THR A 147 2.42 -2.05 -0.66
C THR A 147 3.59 -2.06 0.35
N HIS A 148 3.49 -2.90 1.38
CA HIS A 148 4.52 -3.07 2.41
C HIS A 148 5.47 -4.25 2.12
N LEU A 149 5.15 -5.09 1.14
CA LEU A 149 5.94 -6.27 0.80
C LEU A 149 6.89 -5.94 -0.35
N THR A 150 8.18 -6.03 -0.09
CA THR A 150 9.14 -6.20 -1.16
C THR A 150 8.91 -7.57 -1.77
N LEU A 151 8.37 -7.63 -2.99
CA LEU A 151 8.38 -8.88 -3.73
C LEU A 151 9.84 -9.14 -4.13
N PRO A 152 10.47 -10.25 -3.67
CA PRO A 152 11.77 -10.62 -4.17
C PRO A 152 11.64 -10.89 -5.67
N THR A 153 12.12 -9.94 -6.46
CA THR A 153 12.29 -10.14 -7.91
C THR A 153 13.64 -10.84 -8.11
N ASN A 154 13.65 -12.14 -7.98
CA ASN A 154 14.76 -12.97 -8.48
C ASN A 154 14.49 -13.35 -9.92
#